data_6fdf438ea677801150f20e0ba0c0e99c
#
_entry.id   6fdf438ea677801150f20e0ba0c0e99c
#
_cell.length_a   1.000
_cell.length_b   1.000
_cell.length_c   1.000
_cell.angle_alpha   90.00
_cell.angle_beta   90.00
_cell.angle_gamma   90.00
#
_symmetry.space_group_name_H-M   'P 1'
#
loop_
_entity.id
_entity.type
_entity.pdbx_description
1 polymer ?
#
loop_
_entity_poly.entity_id
_entity_poly.type
_entity_poly.pdbx_seq_one_letter_code
_entity_poly.pdbx_strand_id
1 'polypeptide(L)'
;MEPIEDLLSRKPQDDVSTFLATIADSIEEIINFGTHVFEWFEEGVAGRGDEVAPIAMSFKQFLEMLDAISALVRISIVEPSKIQLRSALEASMSIAWILQEDSERRAMAFMVWNVHEELKWNHKFDEKTPQGKELKQKLKDTAIENTQLPPSANIENARQNLNTLLTRPKYHAAEEEYQRLRKEKIKNPNWYSFFGGPRNVEQLATKVGMTEWYELLYRQWSGVVHATDLLVGKVATSEGKTYIQKMRYPGEVETVYTLTVSMALKTYKRILEIFIPSKLEVFADWYVSEVRDLYMRLSSGNPVIVAKAL
;
A
#
# COMPACT_ATOMS: atom_id res chain seq x y z
N MET A 1 -12.45 -28.50 16.24
CA MET A 1 -11.10 -28.65 16.88
C MET A 1 -10.69 -27.28 17.39
N GLU A 2 -10.37 -27.17 18.68
CA GLU A 2 -9.89 -25.91 19.25
C GLU A 2 -8.42 -25.67 18.89
N PRO A 3 -7.97 -24.41 18.80
CA PRO A 3 -6.58 -24.10 18.53
C PRO A 3 -5.68 -24.51 19.70
N ILE A 4 -4.41 -24.75 19.42
CA ILE A 4 -3.39 -24.94 20.45
C ILE A 4 -3.09 -23.56 21.05
N GLU A 5 -3.43 -23.36 22.33
CA GLU A 5 -3.38 -22.06 23.02
C GLU A 5 -1.97 -21.44 23.03
N ASP A 6 -0.93 -22.27 23.21
CA ASP A 6 0.47 -21.82 23.21
C ASP A 6 0.94 -21.30 21.85
N LEU A 7 0.27 -21.70 20.76
CA LEU A 7 0.58 -21.23 19.40
C LEU A 7 -0.36 -20.10 18.97
N LEU A 8 -1.65 -20.22 19.26
CA LEU A 8 -2.69 -19.27 18.86
C LEU A 8 -3.64 -19.01 20.02
N SER A 9 -3.28 -18.08 20.90
CA SER A 9 -4.22 -17.48 21.82
C SER A 9 -5.04 -16.40 21.11
N ARG A 10 -6.36 -16.52 21.19
CA ARG A 10 -7.29 -15.51 20.66
C ARG A 10 -7.75 -14.52 21.73
N LYS A 11 -7.35 -14.76 22.97
CA LYS A 11 -7.65 -13.92 24.12
C LYS A 11 -6.33 -13.30 24.61
N PRO A 12 -5.98 -12.08 24.21
CA PRO A 12 -4.84 -11.38 24.78
C PRO A 12 -5.11 -11.08 26.27
N GLN A 13 -4.04 -10.85 27.04
CA GLN A 13 -4.16 -10.37 28.42
C GLN A 13 -4.87 -9.02 28.43
N ASP A 14 -5.68 -8.71 29.46
CA ASP A 14 -6.53 -7.53 29.52
C ASP A 14 -5.76 -6.22 29.30
N ASP A 15 -4.58 -6.06 29.91
CA ASP A 15 -3.74 -4.86 29.77
C ASP A 15 -3.23 -4.70 28.31
N VAL A 16 -2.81 -5.81 27.68
CA VAL A 16 -2.37 -5.81 26.28
C VAL A 16 -3.54 -5.51 25.35
N SER A 17 -4.71 -6.09 25.61
CA SER A 17 -5.93 -5.81 24.85
C SER A 17 -6.30 -4.34 24.89
N THR A 18 -6.26 -3.72 26.08
CA THR A 18 -6.59 -2.30 26.27
C THR A 18 -5.60 -1.41 25.52
N PHE A 19 -4.32 -1.73 25.58
CA PHE A 19 -3.29 -0.98 24.86
C PHE A 19 -3.45 -1.09 23.33
N LEU A 20 -3.66 -2.31 22.81
CA LEU A 20 -3.88 -2.52 21.40
C LEU A 20 -5.16 -1.83 20.91
N ALA A 21 -6.22 -1.83 21.70
CA ALA A 21 -7.44 -1.09 21.39
C ALA A 21 -7.15 0.42 21.28
N THR A 22 -6.42 0.99 22.25
CA THR A 22 -6.03 2.41 22.22
C THR A 22 -5.25 2.78 20.95
N ILE A 23 -4.31 1.91 20.54
CA ILE A 23 -3.55 2.13 19.29
C ILE A 23 -4.48 2.02 18.07
N ALA A 24 -5.32 1.00 18.03
CA ALA A 24 -6.24 0.79 16.91
C ALA A 24 -7.25 1.95 16.80
N ASP A 25 -7.83 2.41 17.91
CA ASP A 25 -8.74 3.56 17.96
C ASP A 25 -8.06 4.83 17.44
N SER A 26 -6.79 5.05 17.79
CA SER A 26 -6.03 6.19 17.28
C SER A 26 -5.73 6.07 15.77
N ILE A 27 -5.49 4.86 15.25
CA ILE A 27 -5.35 4.65 13.79
C ILE A 27 -6.70 4.88 13.10
N GLU A 28 -7.82 4.44 13.68
CA GLU A 28 -9.16 4.69 13.15
C GLU A 28 -9.48 6.18 13.09
N GLU A 29 -9.09 6.96 14.13
CA GLU A 29 -9.22 8.41 14.09
C GLU A 29 -8.42 9.04 12.93
N ILE A 30 -7.20 8.56 12.69
CA ILE A 30 -6.39 8.99 11.54
C ILE A 30 -7.11 8.68 10.22
N ILE A 31 -7.74 7.52 10.10
CA ILE A 31 -8.48 7.13 8.90
C ILE A 31 -9.73 8.00 8.75
N ASN A 32 -10.47 8.23 9.84
CA ASN A 32 -11.64 9.09 9.85
C ASN A 32 -11.30 10.49 9.32
N PHE A 33 -10.24 11.11 9.84
CA PHE A 33 -9.75 12.38 9.31
C PHE A 33 -9.32 12.27 7.83
N GLY A 34 -8.70 11.15 7.45
CA GLY A 34 -8.32 10.85 6.07
C GLY A 34 -9.52 10.84 5.12
N THR A 35 -10.70 10.39 5.57
CA THR A 35 -11.93 10.45 4.76
C THR A 35 -12.39 11.88 4.50
N HIS A 36 -12.24 12.78 5.49
CA HIS A 36 -12.49 14.21 5.28
C HIS A 36 -11.47 14.83 4.33
N VAL A 37 -10.19 14.46 4.44
CA VAL A 37 -9.17 14.90 3.47
C VAL A 37 -9.53 14.44 2.05
N PHE A 38 -10.09 13.22 1.90
CA PHE A 38 -10.54 12.70 0.61
C PHE A 38 -11.72 13.50 0.05
N GLU A 39 -12.73 13.78 0.87
CA GLU A 39 -13.89 14.62 0.49
C GLU A 39 -13.45 16.03 0.07
N TRP A 40 -12.61 16.68 0.87
CA TRP A 40 -12.08 18.01 0.53
C TRP A 40 -11.21 17.99 -0.74
N PHE A 41 -10.46 16.91 -0.96
CA PHE A 41 -9.72 16.71 -2.20
C PHE A 41 -10.67 16.64 -3.39
N GLU A 42 -11.76 15.87 -3.32
CA GLU A 42 -12.75 15.79 -4.40
C GLU A 42 -13.37 17.15 -4.70
N GLU A 43 -13.69 17.94 -3.67
CA GLU A 43 -14.16 19.32 -3.83
C GLU A 43 -13.09 20.22 -4.48
N GLY A 44 -11.85 20.12 -4.02
CA GLY A 44 -10.71 20.93 -4.50
C GLY A 44 -10.29 20.63 -5.93
N VAL A 45 -10.64 19.47 -6.47
CA VAL A 45 -10.34 19.07 -7.84
C VAL A 45 -11.57 19.13 -8.76
N ALA A 46 -12.69 19.61 -8.28
CA ALA A 46 -13.91 19.74 -9.08
C ALA A 46 -13.63 20.53 -10.39
N GLY A 47 -13.98 19.92 -11.52
CA GLY A 47 -13.73 20.50 -12.84
C GLY A 47 -12.32 20.27 -13.41
N ARG A 48 -11.40 19.61 -12.69
CA ARG A 48 -10.15 19.10 -13.27
C ARG A 48 -10.41 17.86 -14.12
N GLY A 49 -9.44 17.50 -14.94
CA GLY A 49 -9.52 16.32 -15.82
C GLY A 49 -9.13 15.01 -15.13
N ASP A 50 -8.92 13.97 -15.95
CA ASP A 50 -8.59 12.63 -15.48
C ASP A 50 -7.22 12.54 -14.79
N GLU A 51 -6.41 13.59 -14.82
CA GLU A 51 -5.09 13.65 -14.16
C GLU A 51 -5.17 13.54 -12.64
N VAL A 52 -6.32 13.78 -12.05
CA VAL A 52 -6.52 13.61 -10.60
C VAL A 52 -6.92 12.19 -10.20
N ALA A 53 -7.41 11.38 -11.13
CA ALA A 53 -7.88 10.02 -10.85
C ALA A 53 -6.79 9.11 -10.23
N PRO A 54 -5.52 9.09 -10.72
CA PRO A 54 -4.47 8.29 -10.08
C PRO A 54 -4.19 8.69 -8.63
N ILE A 55 -4.34 9.98 -8.31
CA ILE A 55 -4.14 10.48 -6.94
C ILE A 55 -5.27 9.99 -6.05
N ALA A 56 -6.52 10.13 -6.49
CA ALA A 56 -7.70 9.64 -5.78
C ALA A 56 -7.62 8.12 -5.52
N MET A 57 -7.28 7.34 -6.56
CA MET A 57 -7.15 5.88 -6.46
C MET A 57 -6.03 5.47 -5.49
N SER A 58 -4.86 6.10 -5.57
CA SER A 58 -3.74 5.82 -4.67
C SER A 58 -4.06 6.26 -3.24
N PHE A 59 -4.78 7.37 -3.05
CA PHE A 59 -5.16 7.85 -1.73
C PHE A 59 -6.24 6.95 -1.09
N LYS A 60 -7.22 6.50 -1.88
CA LYS A 60 -8.19 5.49 -1.42
C LYS A 60 -7.48 4.21 -0.99
N GLN A 61 -6.57 3.67 -1.82
CA GLN A 61 -5.77 2.50 -1.47
C GLN A 61 -4.95 2.72 -0.19
N PHE A 62 -4.36 3.91 -0.03
CA PHE A 62 -3.64 4.27 1.17
C PHE A 62 -4.53 4.13 2.42
N LEU A 63 -5.73 4.71 2.42
CA LEU A 63 -6.68 4.62 3.53
C LEU A 63 -7.13 3.18 3.79
N GLU A 64 -7.40 2.39 2.76
CA GLU A 64 -7.74 0.96 2.88
C GLU A 64 -6.63 0.16 3.58
N MET A 65 -5.36 0.47 3.29
CA MET A 65 -4.24 -0.19 3.97
C MET A 65 -4.14 0.21 5.45
N LEU A 66 -4.40 1.48 5.77
CA LEU A 66 -4.43 1.93 7.17
C LEU A 66 -5.58 1.26 7.94
N ASP A 67 -6.75 1.12 7.33
CA ASP A 67 -7.90 0.45 7.94
C ASP A 67 -7.60 -1.03 8.25
N ALA A 68 -6.98 -1.71 7.30
CA ALA A 68 -6.50 -3.07 7.52
C ALA A 68 -5.47 -3.17 8.66
N ILE A 69 -4.57 -2.17 8.82
CA ILE A 69 -3.61 -2.12 9.93
C ILE A 69 -4.36 -1.99 11.26
N SER A 70 -5.32 -1.07 11.39
CA SER A 70 -6.13 -0.91 12.59
C SER A 70 -6.80 -2.22 13.01
N ALA A 71 -7.51 -2.86 12.08
CA ALA A 71 -8.19 -4.12 12.30
C ALA A 71 -7.23 -5.24 12.78
N LEU A 72 -6.05 -5.37 12.16
CA LEU A 72 -5.05 -6.37 12.51
C LEU A 72 -4.41 -6.10 13.87
N VAL A 73 -4.07 -4.84 14.17
CA VAL A 73 -3.50 -4.41 15.44
C VAL A 73 -4.46 -4.70 16.59
N ARG A 74 -5.74 -4.37 16.44
CA ARG A 74 -6.79 -4.59 17.45
C ARG A 74 -6.85 -6.03 17.94
N ILE A 75 -6.55 -6.98 17.09
CA ILE A 75 -6.55 -8.41 17.41
C ILE A 75 -5.15 -9.01 17.56
N SER A 76 -4.14 -8.17 17.80
CA SER A 76 -2.74 -8.59 18.03
C SER A 76 -2.06 -9.29 16.83
N ILE A 77 -2.49 -9.03 15.61
CA ILE A 77 -1.86 -9.54 14.37
C ILE A 77 -0.90 -8.47 13.83
N VAL A 78 0.13 -8.14 14.62
CA VAL A 78 1.04 -7.03 14.30
C VAL A 78 2.00 -7.36 13.16
N GLU A 79 2.59 -8.53 13.15
CA GLU A 79 3.55 -8.92 12.11
C GLU A 79 2.95 -8.87 10.69
N PRO A 80 1.77 -9.43 10.41
CA PRO A 80 1.11 -9.27 9.12
C PRO A 80 0.71 -7.84 8.77
N SER A 81 0.48 -6.94 9.75
CA SER A 81 0.15 -5.54 9.48
C SER A 81 1.28 -4.76 8.80
N LYS A 82 2.53 -5.21 8.95
CA LYS A 82 3.71 -4.65 8.27
C LYS A 82 3.62 -4.75 6.75
N ILE A 83 2.94 -5.78 6.23
CA ILE A 83 2.70 -5.94 4.79
C ILE A 83 1.76 -4.83 4.29
N GLN A 84 0.73 -4.52 5.07
CA GLN A 84 -0.21 -3.45 4.76
C GLN A 84 0.49 -2.07 4.81
N LEU A 85 1.34 -1.86 5.82
CA LEU A 85 2.08 -0.62 5.95
C LEU A 85 3.08 -0.41 4.79
N ARG A 86 3.69 -1.49 4.30
CA ARG A 86 4.52 -1.43 3.08
C ARG A 86 3.70 -1.05 1.85
N SER A 87 2.51 -1.60 1.69
CA SER A 87 1.60 -1.23 0.59
C SER A 87 1.13 0.23 0.70
N ALA A 88 0.83 0.70 1.91
CA ALA A 88 0.52 2.10 2.18
C ALA A 88 1.69 3.04 1.79
N LEU A 89 2.94 2.63 2.07
CA LEU A 89 4.12 3.40 1.66
C LEU A 89 4.21 3.52 0.13
N GLU A 90 3.97 2.45 -0.61
CA GLU A 90 3.98 2.50 -2.08
C GLU A 90 2.90 3.45 -2.61
N ALA A 91 1.70 3.44 -2.03
CA ALA A 91 0.64 4.39 -2.38
C ALA A 91 1.02 5.84 -2.04
N SER A 92 1.59 6.09 -0.86
CA SER A 92 2.08 7.41 -0.45
C SER A 92 3.21 7.93 -1.37
N MET A 93 4.16 7.07 -1.74
CA MET A 93 5.21 7.42 -2.71
C MET A 93 4.64 7.73 -4.09
N SER A 94 3.61 7.01 -4.52
CA SER A 94 2.92 7.25 -5.79
C SER A 94 2.26 8.63 -5.82
N ILE A 95 1.52 8.97 -4.77
CA ILE A 95 0.92 10.31 -4.60
C ILE A 95 2.01 11.36 -4.62
N ALA A 96 3.07 11.17 -3.82
CA ALA A 96 4.17 12.11 -3.72
C ALA A 96 4.90 12.34 -5.05
N TRP A 97 5.11 11.29 -5.84
CA TRP A 97 5.75 11.38 -7.14
C TRP A 97 4.88 12.12 -8.16
N ILE A 98 3.59 11.79 -8.23
CA ILE A 98 2.67 12.49 -9.14
C ILE A 98 2.59 13.96 -8.79
N LEU A 99 2.54 14.32 -7.51
CA LEU A 99 2.34 15.70 -7.03
C LEU A 99 3.61 16.56 -7.02
N GLN A 100 4.79 16.00 -7.27
CA GLN A 100 6.03 16.74 -7.13
C GLN A 100 6.24 17.76 -8.26
N GLU A 101 6.08 17.35 -9.50
CA GLU A 101 6.21 18.16 -10.73
C GLU A 101 5.57 17.43 -11.89
N ASP A 102 5.20 18.13 -12.96
CA ASP A 102 4.58 17.54 -14.16
C ASP A 102 3.42 16.56 -13.83
N SER A 103 2.56 16.94 -12.90
CA SER A 103 1.52 16.07 -12.34
C SER A 103 0.65 15.41 -13.41
N GLU A 104 0.25 16.15 -14.42
CA GLU A 104 -0.57 15.63 -15.52
C GLU A 104 0.18 14.53 -16.29
N ARG A 105 1.42 14.78 -16.71
CA ARG A 105 2.23 13.81 -17.45
C ARG A 105 2.48 12.54 -16.65
N ARG A 106 2.77 12.67 -15.33
CA ARG A 106 2.99 11.53 -14.44
C ARG A 106 1.70 10.75 -14.16
N ALA A 107 0.59 11.45 -14.02
CA ALA A 107 -0.72 10.82 -13.91
C ALA A 107 -1.08 10.03 -15.18
N MET A 108 -0.83 10.59 -16.36
CA MET A 108 -1.05 9.89 -17.64
C MET A 108 -0.13 8.65 -17.77
N ALA A 109 1.14 8.75 -17.32
CA ALA A 109 2.04 7.60 -17.29
C ALA A 109 1.49 6.47 -16.39
N PHE A 110 0.95 6.81 -15.21
CA PHE A 110 0.29 5.85 -14.32
C PHE A 110 -0.93 5.21 -15.00
N MET A 111 -1.79 6.00 -15.62
CA MET A 111 -2.99 5.49 -16.29
C MET A 111 -2.65 4.55 -17.47
N VAL A 112 -1.74 4.98 -18.34
CA VAL A 112 -1.29 4.16 -19.49
C VAL A 112 -0.67 2.83 -19.02
N TRP A 113 0.17 2.90 -17.99
CA TRP A 113 0.77 1.69 -17.42
C TRP A 113 -0.30 0.72 -16.88
N ASN A 114 -1.28 1.21 -16.13
CA ASN A 114 -2.38 0.39 -15.63
C ASN A 114 -3.19 -0.26 -16.76
N VAL A 115 -3.49 0.50 -17.83
CA VAL A 115 -4.18 -0.06 -19.00
C VAL A 115 -3.36 -1.21 -19.60
N HIS A 116 -2.04 -1.06 -19.72
CA HIS A 116 -1.19 -2.15 -20.23
C HIS A 116 -1.11 -3.35 -19.29
N GLU A 117 -1.13 -3.14 -17.96
CA GLU A 117 -1.21 -4.26 -17.00
C GLU A 117 -2.54 -5.03 -17.17
N GLU A 118 -3.66 -4.34 -17.29
CA GLU A 118 -4.96 -4.95 -17.58
C GLU A 118 -4.97 -5.68 -18.93
N LEU A 119 -4.39 -5.10 -19.97
CA LEU A 119 -4.26 -5.76 -21.27
C LEU A 119 -3.44 -7.05 -21.19
N LYS A 120 -2.37 -7.11 -20.38
CA LYS A 120 -1.60 -8.34 -20.14
C LYS A 120 -2.47 -9.45 -19.56
N TRP A 121 -3.30 -9.11 -18.55
CA TRP A 121 -4.23 -10.08 -17.96
C TRP A 121 -5.32 -10.51 -18.95
N ASN A 122 -5.89 -9.57 -19.70
CA ASN A 122 -6.85 -9.87 -20.76
C ASN A 122 -6.28 -10.85 -21.80
N HIS A 123 -5.04 -10.63 -22.26
CA HIS A 123 -4.38 -11.57 -23.18
C HIS A 123 -4.14 -12.94 -22.53
N LYS A 124 -3.80 -12.97 -21.23
CA LYS A 124 -3.50 -14.21 -20.51
C LYS A 124 -4.75 -15.06 -20.25
N PHE A 125 -5.93 -14.44 -20.11
CA PHE A 125 -7.19 -15.14 -19.88
C PHE A 125 -7.94 -15.47 -21.19
N ASP A 126 -7.56 -14.91 -22.33
CA ASP A 126 -8.18 -15.20 -23.62
C ASP A 126 -7.52 -16.43 -24.26
N GLU A 127 -8.22 -17.56 -24.26
CA GLU A 127 -7.75 -18.83 -24.85
C GLU A 127 -7.41 -18.73 -26.35
N LYS A 128 -7.86 -17.69 -27.04
CA LYS A 128 -7.52 -17.47 -28.46
C LYS A 128 -6.11 -16.91 -28.65
N THR A 129 -5.54 -16.28 -27.61
CA THR A 129 -4.20 -15.72 -27.67
C THR A 129 -3.12 -16.76 -27.40
N PRO A 130 -1.86 -16.53 -27.82
CA PRO A 130 -0.74 -17.39 -27.46
C PRO A 130 -0.55 -17.53 -25.94
N GLN A 131 -0.69 -16.41 -25.19
CA GLN A 131 -0.55 -16.38 -23.74
C GLN A 131 -1.66 -17.17 -23.04
N GLY A 132 -2.90 -17.08 -23.53
CA GLY A 132 -4.01 -17.85 -23.01
C GLY A 132 -3.88 -19.35 -23.26
N LYS A 133 -3.40 -19.73 -24.45
CA LYS A 133 -3.09 -21.14 -24.77
C LYS A 133 -1.98 -21.67 -23.85
N GLU A 134 -0.93 -20.87 -23.61
CA GLU A 134 0.15 -21.22 -22.68
C GLU A 134 -0.39 -21.39 -21.25
N LEU A 135 -1.24 -20.48 -20.79
CA LEU A 135 -1.88 -20.59 -19.47
C LEU A 135 -2.70 -21.87 -19.38
N LYS A 136 -3.56 -22.14 -20.35
CA LYS A 136 -4.39 -23.34 -20.40
C LYS A 136 -3.54 -24.61 -20.34
N GLN A 137 -2.42 -24.64 -21.06
CA GLN A 137 -1.49 -25.77 -21.01
C GLN A 137 -0.84 -25.94 -19.64
N LYS A 138 -0.50 -24.84 -18.95
CA LYS A 138 0.06 -24.87 -17.59
C LYS A 138 -0.96 -25.31 -16.54
N LEU A 139 -2.25 -25.07 -16.76
CA LEU A 139 -3.32 -25.48 -15.87
C LEU A 139 -3.81 -26.92 -16.11
N LYS A 140 -3.44 -27.51 -17.24
CA LYS A 140 -3.77 -28.89 -17.58
C LYS A 140 -3.27 -29.83 -16.48
N ASP A 141 -4.09 -30.82 -16.14
CA ASP A 141 -3.80 -31.81 -15.09
C ASP A 141 -3.68 -31.20 -13.65
N THR A 142 -4.12 -29.96 -13.46
CA THR A 142 -4.19 -29.34 -12.13
C THR A 142 -5.62 -29.37 -11.58
N ALA A 143 -5.77 -29.16 -10.26
CA ALA A 143 -7.10 -29.10 -9.62
C ALA A 143 -8.00 -27.97 -10.15
N ILE A 144 -7.42 -26.97 -10.83
CA ILE A 144 -8.11 -25.81 -11.38
C ILE A 144 -8.25 -25.87 -12.92
N GLU A 145 -7.94 -27.00 -13.55
CA GLU A 145 -8.05 -27.19 -15.01
C GLU A 145 -9.44 -26.81 -15.55
N ASN A 146 -10.48 -27.18 -14.81
CA ASN A 146 -11.87 -26.94 -15.16
C ASN A 146 -12.44 -25.62 -14.62
N THR A 147 -11.58 -24.72 -14.10
CA THR A 147 -12.03 -23.39 -13.68
C THR A 147 -12.54 -22.63 -14.90
N GLN A 148 -13.80 -22.19 -14.83
CA GLN A 148 -14.39 -21.38 -15.90
C GLN A 148 -13.70 -20.02 -15.94
N LEU A 149 -12.92 -19.80 -17.01
CA LEU A 149 -12.41 -18.47 -17.32
C LEU A 149 -13.56 -17.59 -17.83
N PRO A 150 -13.44 -16.25 -17.72
CA PRO A 150 -14.45 -15.34 -18.26
C PRO A 150 -14.72 -15.64 -19.75
N PRO A 151 -15.99 -15.51 -20.20
CA PRO A 151 -16.33 -15.70 -21.61
C PRO A 151 -15.45 -14.86 -22.53
N SER A 152 -14.91 -15.43 -23.58
CA SER A 152 -14.01 -14.74 -24.53
C SER A 152 -14.61 -13.45 -25.10
N ALA A 153 -15.93 -13.38 -25.28
CA ALA A 153 -16.59 -12.16 -25.73
C ALA A 153 -16.46 -11.00 -24.74
N ASN A 154 -16.56 -11.27 -23.43
CA ASN A 154 -16.37 -10.23 -22.40
C ASN A 154 -14.92 -9.74 -22.36
N ILE A 155 -13.96 -10.65 -22.54
CA ILE A 155 -12.53 -10.32 -22.58
C ILE A 155 -12.24 -9.47 -23.83
N GLU A 156 -12.80 -9.83 -24.99
CA GLU A 156 -12.66 -9.07 -26.24
C GLU A 156 -13.20 -7.63 -26.10
N ASN A 157 -14.42 -7.48 -25.58
CA ASN A 157 -15.02 -6.17 -25.33
C ASN A 157 -14.18 -5.32 -24.37
N ALA A 158 -13.71 -5.91 -23.26
CA ALA A 158 -12.83 -5.22 -22.31
C ALA A 158 -11.54 -4.77 -22.99
N ARG A 159 -10.90 -5.63 -23.80
CA ARG A 159 -9.69 -5.31 -24.55
C ARG A 159 -9.91 -4.18 -25.55
N GLN A 160 -11.03 -4.19 -26.28
CA GLN A 160 -11.37 -3.12 -27.22
C GLN A 160 -11.54 -1.77 -26.49
N ASN A 161 -12.22 -1.77 -25.35
CA ASN A 161 -12.39 -0.56 -24.54
C ASN A 161 -11.05 -0.01 -24.04
N LEU A 162 -10.17 -0.89 -23.53
CA LEU A 162 -8.83 -0.50 -23.08
C LEU A 162 -7.97 0.06 -24.23
N ASN A 163 -7.98 -0.58 -25.38
CA ASN A 163 -7.27 -0.08 -26.56
C ASN A 163 -7.84 1.28 -27.03
N THR A 164 -9.17 1.44 -27.03
CA THR A 164 -9.82 2.72 -27.36
C THR A 164 -9.42 3.81 -26.37
N LEU A 165 -9.25 3.47 -25.09
CA LEU A 165 -8.78 4.43 -24.09
C LEU A 165 -7.38 4.95 -24.45
N LEU A 166 -6.45 4.09 -24.84
CA LEU A 166 -5.08 4.46 -25.23
C LEU A 166 -5.02 5.38 -26.47
N THR A 167 -6.04 5.38 -27.32
CA THR A 167 -6.08 6.27 -28.52
C THR A 167 -6.50 7.72 -28.19
N ARG A 168 -6.89 8.01 -26.95
CA ARG A 168 -7.28 9.38 -26.57
C ARG A 168 -6.05 10.30 -26.60
N PRO A 169 -6.16 11.53 -27.15
CA PRO A 169 -5.02 12.44 -27.33
C PRO A 169 -4.18 12.66 -26.07
N LYS A 170 -4.82 12.74 -24.90
CA LYS A 170 -4.14 12.95 -23.60
C LYS A 170 -3.19 11.82 -23.19
N TYR A 171 -3.37 10.61 -23.72
CA TYR A 171 -2.51 9.46 -23.41
C TYR A 171 -1.37 9.26 -24.44
N HIS A 172 -1.38 9.95 -25.58
CA HIS A 172 -0.42 9.71 -26.67
C HIS A 172 1.02 9.79 -26.20
N ALA A 173 1.42 10.83 -25.49
CA ALA A 173 2.81 10.99 -25.05
C ALA A 173 3.25 9.86 -24.10
N ALA A 174 2.38 9.45 -23.18
CA ALA A 174 2.67 8.36 -22.25
C ALA A 174 2.68 6.98 -22.95
N GLU A 175 1.81 6.79 -23.95
CA GLU A 175 1.78 5.57 -24.76
C GLU A 175 3.03 5.47 -25.65
N GLU A 176 3.45 6.55 -26.30
CA GLU A 176 4.70 6.60 -27.08
C GLU A 176 5.91 6.26 -26.21
N GLU A 177 5.98 6.81 -24.99
CA GLU A 177 7.04 6.52 -24.04
C GLU A 177 7.01 5.07 -23.56
N TYR A 178 5.84 4.49 -23.28
CA TYR A 178 5.71 3.08 -22.96
C TYR A 178 6.25 2.20 -24.08
N GLN A 179 5.85 2.50 -25.33
CA GLN A 179 6.30 1.76 -26.51
C GLN A 179 7.82 1.92 -26.74
N ARG A 180 8.37 3.12 -26.48
CA ARG A 180 9.82 3.37 -26.54
C ARG A 180 10.57 2.48 -25.55
N LEU A 181 10.14 2.46 -24.29
CA LEU A 181 10.75 1.63 -23.24
C LEU A 181 10.68 0.14 -23.58
N ARG A 182 9.56 -0.30 -24.16
CA ARG A 182 9.39 -1.68 -24.62
C ARG A 182 10.37 -2.04 -25.76
N LYS A 183 10.62 -1.13 -26.70
CA LYS A 183 11.60 -1.29 -27.79
C LYS A 183 13.03 -1.37 -27.26
N GLU A 184 13.35 -0.67 -26.19
CA GLU A 184 14.63 -0.75 -25.48
C GLU A 184 14.79 -2.04 -24.65
N LYS A 185 13.90 -3.03 -24.86
CA LYS A 185 13.90 -4.35 -24.18
C LYS A 185 13.64 -4.29 -22.66
N ILE A 186 13.09 -3.18 -22.15
CA ILE A 186 12.57 -3.13 -20.79
C ILE A 186 11.23 -3.87 -20.78
N LYS A 187 11.26 -5.13 -20.35
CA LYS A 187 10.08 -6.03 -20.45
C LYS A 187 8.87 -5.51 -19.67
N ASN A 188 9.10 -4.95 -18.50
CA ASN A 188 8.07 -4.44 -17.60
C ASN A 188 8.52 -3.08 -17.04
N PRO A 189 8.36 -1.98 -17.78
CA PRO A 189 8.69 -0.66 -17.27
C PRO A 189 7.71 -0.29 -16.15
N ASN A 190 8.22 0.24 -15.04
CA ASN A 190 7.35 0.81 -14.04
C ASN A 190 6.81 2.16 -14.52
N TRP A 191 5.61 2.52 -14.17
CA TRP A 191 5.00 3.78 -14.60
C TRP A 191 5.81 5.01 -14.18
N TYR A 192 6.43 4.98 -13.01
CA TYR A 192 7.27 6.07 -12.51
C TYR A 192 8.63 6.17 -13.22
N SER A 193 9.00 5.19 -14.05
CA SER A 193 10.23 5.24 -14.86
C SER A 193 10.05 5.93 -16.22
N PHE A 194 8.82 6.26 -16.59
CA PHE A 194 8.55 6.98 -17.82
C PHE A 194 9.23 8.33 -17.81
N PHE A 195 9.62 8.80 -19.00
CA PHE A 195 10.26 10.10 -19.22
C PHE A 195 11.55 10.31 -18.41
N GLY A 196 12.32 9.23 -18.22
CA GLY A 196 13.58 9.27 -17.48
C GLY A 196 13.42 9.33 -15.96
N GLY A 197 12.26 8.94 -15.44
CA GLY A 197 12.00 8.85 -14.01
C GLY A 197 12.75 7.72 -13.29
N PRO A 198 12.46 7.47 -12.01
CA PRO A 198 13.10 6.44 -11.20
C PRO A 198 13.00 5.05 -11.82
N ARG A 199 14.05 4.26 -11.74
CA ARG A 199 14.08 2.91 -12.32
C ARG A 199 13.50 1.84 -11.39
N ASN A 200 13.50 2.10 -10.10
CA ASN A 200 13.03 1.19 -9.06
C ASN A 200 12.45 1.96 -7.85
N VAL A 201 11.89 1.24 -6.90
CA VAL A 201 11.24 1.82 -5.71
C VAL A 201 12.23 2.58 -4.82
N GLU A 202 13.49 2.15 -4.73
CA GLU A 202 14.55 2.84 -3.98
C GLU A 202 14.81 4.24 -4.52
N GLN A 203 15.00 4.35 -5.85
CA GLN A 203 15.17 5.64 -6.52
C GLN A 203 13.92 6.51 -6.41
N LEU A 204 12.72 5.90 -6.48
CA LEU A 204 11.46 6.60 -6.27
C LEU A 204 11.40 7.19 -4.86
N ALA A 205 11.68 6.39 -3.83
CA ALA A 205 11.71 6.85 -2.45
C ALA A 205 12.70 8.03 -2.25
N THR A 206 13.89 7.93 -2.84
CA THR A 206 14.90 9.00 -2.80
C THR A 206 14.36 10.28 -3.46
N LYS A 207 13.74 10.17 -4.62
CA LYS A 207 13.19 11.32 -5.38
C LYS A 207 12.06 12.04 -4.64
N VAL A 208 11.25 11.31 -3.87
CA VAL A 208 10.12 11.89 -3.13
C VAL A 208 10.47 12.24 -1.67
N GLY A 209 11.74 12.09 -1.25
CA GLY A 209 12.19 12.38 0.11
C GLY A 209 11.63 11.41 1.15
N MET A 210 11.66 10.10 0.82
CA MET A 210 11.20 8.99 1.67
C MET A 210 12.27 7.89 1.78
N THR A 211 13.55 8.21 1.67
CA THR A 211 14.66 7.24 1.69
C THR A 211 14.71 6.48 3.01
N GLU A 212 14.53 7.18 4.13
CA GLU A 212 14.53 6.59 5.46
C GLU A 212 13.43 5.54 5.61
N TRP A 213 12.27 5.78 5.02
CA TRP A 213 11.12 4.86 5.06
C TRP A 213 11.33 3.65 4.16
N TYR A 214 12.02 3.85 3.03
CA TYR A 214 12.43 2.74 2.19
C TYR A 214 13.38 1.81 2.93
N GLU A 215 14.40 2.34 3.60
CA GLU A 215 15.40 1.54 4.33
C GLU A 215 14.80 0.86 5.56
N LEU A 216 14.09 1.62 6.40
CA LEU A 216 13.58 1.13 7.68
C LEU A 216 12.33 0.25 7.57
N LEU A 217 11.51 0.43 6.52
CA LEU A 217 10.25 -0.27 6.37
C LEU A 217 10.26 -1.19 5.15
N TYR A 218 10.45 -0.62 3.97
CA TYR A 218 10.27 -1.36 2.73
C TYR A 218 11.31 -2.48 2.58
N ARG A 219 12.58 -2.16 2.83
CA ARG A 219 13.71 -3.08 2.69
C ARG A 219 13.76 -4.08 3.84
N GLN A 220 13.67 -3.60 5.08
CA GLN A 220 13.73 -4.44 6.27
C GLN A 220 12.58 -5.45 6.29
N TRP A 221 11.35 -5.03 5.98
CA TRP A 221 10.18 -5.90 6.03
C TRP A 221 9.91 -6.67 4.71
N SER A 222 10.81 -6.59 3.75
CA SER A 222 10.75 -7.40 2.54
C SER A 222 10.78 -8.89 2.87
N GLY A 223 11.52 -9.30 3.89
CA GLY A 223 11.57 -10.68 4.37
C GLY A 223 10.23 -11.23 4.83
N VAL A 224 9.38 -10.39 5.44
CA VAL A 224 8.02 -10.77 5.85
C VAL A 224 7.16 -11.14 4.65
N VAL A 225 7.22 -10.34 3.58
CA VAL A 225 6.45 -10.55 2.34
C VAL A 225 6.89 -11.83 1.62
N HIS A 226 8.19 -12.10 1.58
CA HIS A 226 8.76 -13.22 0.84
C HIS A 226 9.00 -14.48 1.69
N ALA A 227 8.59 -14.48 2.96
CA ALA A 227 8.82 -15.56 3.93
C ALA A 227 10.30 -15.98 4.03
N THR A 228 11.23 -15.04 3.78
CA THR A 228 12.68 -15.27 3.90
C THR A 228 13.23 -14.88 5.25
N ASP A 229 12.47 -14.12 6.04
CA ASP A 229 12.82 -13.76 7.41
C ASP A 229 12.19 -14.77 8.36
N LEU A 230 13.00 -15.77 8.76
CA LEU A 230 12.54 -16.86 9.62
C LEU A 230 12.80 -16.62 11.10
N LEU A 231 13.59 -15.64 11.46
CA LEU A 231 14.03 -15.42 12.84
C LEU A 231 13.39 -14.19 13.49
N VAL A 232 13.33 -13.07 12.77
CA VAL A 232 12.80 -11.82 13.30
C VAL A 232 11.27 -11.92 13.50
N GLY A 233 10.81 -11.64 14.71
CA GLY A 233 9.39 -11.69 15.06
C GLY A 233 8.75 -13.08 15.11
N LYS A 234 9.53 -14.16 14.88
CA LYS A 234 9.01 -15.54 14.86
C LYS A 234 9.66 -16.44 15.90
N VAL A 235 10.80 -16.04 16.43
CA VAL A 235 11.56 -16.80 17.41
C VAL A 235 11.91 -15.89 18.58
N ALA A 236 11.70 -16.37 19.79
CA ALA A 236 12.12 -15.71 21.03
C ALA A 236 13.09 -16.60 21.79
N THR A 237 14.03 -15.99 22.50
CA THR A 237 14.96 -16.69 23.38
C THR A 237 14.81 -16.16 24.81
N SER A 238 14.55 -17.03 25.77
CA SER A 238 14.49 -16.71 27.19
C SER A 238 15.13 -17.86 27.97
N GLU A 239 15.91 -17.53 29.00
CA GLU A 239 16.60 -18.50 29.86
C GLU A 239 17.41 -19.56 29.09
N GLY A 240 18.03 -19.16 27.97
CA GLY A 240 18.82 -20.05 27.11
C GLY A 240 18.02 -21.06 26.27
N LYS A 241 16.69 -20.95 26.26
CA LYS A 241 15.80 -21.75 25.40
C LYS A 241 15.22 -20.88 24.30
N THR A 242 15.10 -21.45 23.10
CA THR A 242 14.52 -20.80 21.94
C THR A 242 13.15 -21.38 21.67
N TYR A 243 12.15 -20.53 21.48
CA TYR A 243 10.78 -20.95 21.16
C TYR A 243 10.22 -20.17 19.98
N ILE A 244 9.24 -20.76 19.32
CA ILE A 244 8.47 -20.10 18.27
C ILE A 244 7.50 -19.11 18.94
N GLN A 245 7.50 -17.87 18.46
CA GLN A 245 6.58 -16.84 18.92
C GLN A 245 5.13 -17.23 18.64
N LYS A 246 4.23 -16.82 19.53
CA LYS A 246 2.78 -16.96 19.30
C LYS A 246 2.37 -16.24 18.02
N MET A 247 1.39 -16.78 17.30
CA MET A 247 0.88 -16.17 16.05
C MET A 247 0.29 -14.76 16.26
N ARG A 248 -0.28 -14.53 17.47
CA ARG A 248 -0.77 -13.22 17.90
C ARG A 248 0.19 -12.68 18.94
N TYR A 249 1.09 -11.81 18.46
CA TYR A 249 2.13 -11.22 19.28
C TYR A 249 2.13 -9.69 19.11
N PRO A 250 2.01 -8.92 20.20
CA PRO A 250 1.88 -7.46 20.14
C PRO A 250 3.22 -6.74 19.92
N GLY A 251 4.34 -7.45 19.85
CA GLY A 251 5.67 -6.86 19.66
C GLY A 251 5.72 -5.93 18.43
N GLU A 252 6.50 -4.87 18.55
CA GLU A 252 6.68 -3.85 17.50
C GLU A 252 5.42 -3.04 17.10
N VAL A 253 4.31 -3.18 17.84
CA VAL A 253 3.08 -2.41 17.57
C VAL A 253 3.32 -0.91 17.64
N GLU A 254 4.19 -0.45 18.55
CA GLU A 254 4.58 0.96 18.68
C GLU A 254 5.30 1.46 17.41
N THR A 255 6.16 0.63 16.83
CA THR A 255 6.83 0.93 15.55
C THR A 255 5.83 0.99 14.41
N VAL A 256 4.92 0.03 14.31
CA VAL A 256 3.84 0.03 13.31
C VAL A 256 2.99 1.29 13.45
N TYR A 257 2.58 1.63 14.66
CA TYR A 257 1.79 2.82 14.94
C TYR A 257 2.52 4.11 14.52
N THR A 258 3.73 4.32 15.02
CA THR A 258 4.48 5.56 14.77
C THR A 258 4.79 5.77 13.29
N LEU A 259 5.09 4.72 12.55
CA LEU A 259 5.27 4.78 11.10
C LEU A 259 3.95 5.05 10.37
N THR A 260 2.84 4.43 10.80
CA THR A 260 1.49 4.67 10.26
C THR A 260 1.10 6.14 10.40
N VAL A 261 1.23 6.69 11.61
CA VAL A 261 0.92 8.10 11.89
C VAL A 261 1.79 9.04 11.05
N SER A 262 3.11 8.84 11.10
CA SER A 262 4.07 9.69 10.34
C SER A 262 3.73 9.72 8.86
N MET A 263 3.38 8.57 8.30
CA MET A 263 3.04 8.42 6.88
C MET A 263 1.72 9.13 6.56
N ALA A 264 0.70 8.96 7.39
CA ALA A 264 -0.58 9.61 7.22
C ALA A 264 -0.44 11.14 7.27
N LEU A 265 0.24 11.66 8.28
CA LEU A 265 0.47 13.11 8.42
C LEU A 265 1.19 13.70 7.19
N LYS A 266 2.24 13.02 6.69
CA LYS A 266 2.99 13.46 5.52
C LYS A 266 2.13 13.44 4.24
N THR A 267 1.33 12.40 4.06
CA THR A 267 0.46 12.23 2.89
C THR A 267 -0.68 13.24 2.90
N TYR A 268 -1.38 13.40 4.02
CA TYR A 268 -2.49 14.36 4.18
C TYR A 268 -2.01 15.78 3.97
N LYS A 269 -0.93 16.17 4.66
CA LYS A 269 -0.35 17.50 4.51
C LYS A 269 -0.05 17.83 3.06
N ARG A 270 0.58 16.89 2.31
CA ARG A 270 0.92 17.11 0.90
C ARG A 270 -0.31 17.30 0.01
N ILE A 271 -1.38 16.54 0.23
CA ILE A 271 -2.64 16.69 -0.51
C ILE A 271 -3.27 18.03 -0.18
N LEU A 272 -3.35 18.39 1.10
CA LEU A 272 -3.94 19.64 1.53
C LEU A 272 -3.17 20.87 1.02
N GLU A 273 -1.84 20.85 1.10
CA GLU A 273 -0.99 21.96 0.60
C GLU A 273 -1.22 22.27 -0.88
N ILE A 274 -1.51 21.27 -1.69
CA ILE A 274 -1.64 21.43 -3.16
C ILE A 274 -3.07 21.73 -3.58
N PHE A 275 -4.04 21.09 -2.97
CA PHE A 275 -5.43 21.16 -3.43
C PHE A 275 -6.33 22.03 -2.55
N ILE A 276 -6.11 22.02 -1.24
CA ILE A 276 -7.01 22.67 -0.29
C ILE A 276 -6.21 23.33 0.86
N PRO A 277 -5.36 24.34 0.59
CA PRO A 277 -4.52 24.99 1.61
C PRO A 277 -5.33 25.59 2.79
N SER A 278 -6.59 25.97 2.54
CA SER A 278 -7.50 26.50 3.58
C SER A 278 -7.82 25.50 4.69
N LYS A 279 -7.56 24.19 4.50
CA LYS A 279 -7.79 23.15 5.50
C LYS A 279 -6.54 22.80 6.33
N LEU A 280 -5.40 23.45 6.09
CA LEU A 280 -4.16 23.18 6.84
C LEU A 280 -4.27 23.57 8.32
N GLU A 281 -5.02 24.60 8.68
CA GLU A 281 -5.28 24.97 10.07
C GLU A 281 -6.12 23.88 10.76
N VAL A 282 -7.19 23.43 10.13
CA VAL A 282 -8.02 22.32 10.63
C VAL A 282 -7.19 21.05 10.83
N PHE A 283 -6.29 20.75 9.90
CA PHE A 283 -5.36 19.62 10.02
C PHE A 283 -4.39 19.77 11.20
N ALA A 284 -3.86 20.98 11.42
CA ALA A 284 -2.95 21.24 12.54
C ALA A 284 -3.67 21.12 13.90
N ASP A 285 -4.87 21.66 14.01
CA ASP A 285 -5.69 21.59 15.24
C ASP A 285 -6.07 20.14 15.55
N TRP A 286 -6.53 19.40 14.56
CA TRP A 286 -6.84 17.98 14.70
C TRP A 286 -5.61 17.18 15.16
N TYR A 287 -4.44 17.40 14.54
CA TYR A 287 -3.21 16.71 14.96
C TYR A 287 -2.89 16.99 16.45
N VAL A 288 -3.03 18.23 16.87
CA VAL A 288 -2.71 18.63 18.26
C VAL A 288 -3.71 18.04 19.26
N SER A 289 -5.00 18.01 18.93
CA SER A 289 -6.05 17.53 19.85
C SER A 289 -6.13 16.00 19.92
N GLU A 290 -6.03 15.31 18.77
CA GLU A 290 -6.40 13.89 18.69
C GLU A 290 -5.19 12.94 18.58
N VAL A 291 -4.07 13.38 17.98
CA VAL A 291 -3.00 12.46 17.58
C VAL A 291 -1.72 12.67 18.37
N ARG A 292 -1.32 13.94 18.59
CA ARG A 292 0.02 14.31 19.06
C ARG A 292 0.45 13.60 20.33
N ASP A 293 -0.40 13.53 21.32
CA ASP A 293 0.00 13.08 22.66
C ASP A 293 0.37 11.59 22.70
N LEU A 294 -0.43 10.74 22.06
CA LEU A 294 -0.09 9.31 21.93
C LEU A 294 1.11 9.11 21.02
N TYR A 295 1.14 9.79 19.86
CA TYR A 295 2.22 9.70 18.90
C TYR A 295 3.58 10.10 19.49
N MET A 296 3.66 11.23 20.21
CA MET A 296 4.90 11.69 20.84
C MET A 296 5.36 10.75 21.95
N ARG A 297 4.42 10.23 22.75
CA ARG A 297 4.74 9.27 23.81
C ARG A 297 5.37 8.00 23.28
N LEU A 298 4.80 7.42 22.20
CA LEU A 298 5.30 6.18 21.59
C LEU A 298 6.56 6.38 20.74
N SER A 299 6.70 7.53 20.09
CA SER A 299 7.90 7.86 19.29
C SER A 299 9.12 8.24 20.12
N SER A 300 8.95 8.64 21.39
CA SER A 300 10.07 9.00 22.29
C SER A 300 10.82 7.79 22.86
N GLY A 301 10.41 6.57 22.53
CA GLY A 301 11.05 5.34 23.01
C GLY A 301 10.79 5.02 24.48
N ASN A 302 9.83 5.70 25.12
CA ASN A 302 9.36 5.33 26.44
C ASN A 302 8.39 4.13 26.30
N PRO A 303 8.80 2.89 26.64
CA PRO A 303 7.92 1.75 26.50
C PRO A 303 6.68 1.92 27.37
N VAL A 304 5.52 1.90 26.76
CA VAL A 304 4.23 1.99 27.47
C VAL A 304 3.85 0.61 28.04
N ILE A 305 4.39 -0.45 27.46
CA ILE A 305 4.30 -1.80 27.99
C ILE A 305 5.73 -2.28 28.27
N VAL A 306 6.06 -2.49 29.53
CA VAL A 306 7.13 -3.42 29.89
C VAL A 306 6.54 -4.79 29.65
N ALA A 307 6.84 -5.42 28.50
CA ALA A 307 6.58 -6.83 28.33
C ALA A 307 7.36 -7.55 29.43
N LYS A 308 6.69 -7.92 30.51
CA LYS A 308 7.24 -8.95 31.39
C LYS A 308 7.43 -10.13 30.47
N ALA A 309 8.69 -10.50 30.24
CA ALA A 309 9.02 -11.72 29.54
C ALA A 309 8.22 -12.84 30.21
N LEU A 310 7.30 -13.40 29.47
CA LEU A 310 6.57 -14.62 29.85
C LEU A 310 7.48 -15.81 29.66
#